data_8a6f8adf5ca20e47873ef75fa5cdd80d
#
_entry.id   8a6f8adf5ca20e47873ef75fa5cdd80d
#
_cell.length_a   1.000
_cell.length_b   1.000
_cell.length_c   1.000
_cell.angle_alpha   90.00
_cell.angle_beta   90.00
_cell.angle_gamma   90.00
#
_symmetry.space_group_name_H-M   'P 1'
#
loop_
_entity.id
_entity.type
_entity.pdbx_description
1 polymer ?
#
loop_
_entity_poly.entity_id
_entity_poly.type
_entity_poly.pdbx_seq_one_letter_code
_entity_poly.pdbx_strand_id
1 'polypeptide(L)'
;GFAESNPTLDIDGWDSLYKLIIITVHAFGVYVAPENILTYGISTMNDADIRFAQEKDRRIKLVAHVEKIDDRLIMCVLPQLISRNKYIYSVEDEFNGVVIKGLFYDKQFMFGRGAGGHPTGSAVLSDITACAYNYRYEYKKRNDSVLPKYTTEHTFRIYFRYKSAEQRNLLNFTKIREQYTS
;
A
#
# COMPACT_ATOMS: atom_id res chain seq x y z
N GLY A 1 19.01 -11.71 -0.50
CA GLY A 1 19.65 -11.82 0.80
C GLY A 1 18.89 -11.12 1.94
N PHE A 2 17.72 -10.50 1.66
CA PHE A 2 16.91 -9.78 2.66
C PHE A 2 15.62 -10.53 3.04
N ALA A 3 15.22 -11.54 2.24
CA ALA A 3 14.02 -12.31 2.55
C ALA A 3 14.25 -13.20 3.77
N GLU A 4 13.32 -13.15 4.72
CA GLU A 4 13.31 -14.02 5.88
C GLU A 4 12.93 -15.47 5.50
N SER A 5 13.26 -16.45 6.36
CA SER A 5 12.88 -17.85 6.14
C SER A 5 11.35 -18.06 6.13
N ASN A 6 10.61 -17.18 6.80
CA ASN A 6 9.14 -17.10 6.74
C ASN A 6 8.71 -15.73 6.23
N PRO A 7 8.48 -15.55 4.91
CA PRO A 7 8.14 -14.26 4.31
C PRO A 7 6.68 -13.86 4.45
N THR A 8 5.87 -14.53 5.28
CA THR A 8 4.43 -14.32 5.41
C THR A 8 4.06 -12.86 5.67
N LEU A 9 4.82 -12.17 6.53
CA LEU A 9 4.56 -10.76 6.84
C LEU A 9 4.66 -9.86 5.60
N ASP A 10 5.61 -10.15 4.72
CA ASP A 10 5.83 -9.36 3.50
C ASP A 10 4.82 -9.73 2.41
N ILE A 11 4.70 -11.05 2.10
CA ILE A 11 3.88 -11.51 0.97
C ILE A 11 2.37 -11.41 1.21
N ASP A 12 1.92 -11.50 2.48
CA ASP A 12 0.51 -11.32 2.83
C ASP A 12 0.16 -9.85 3.13
N GLY A 13 1.15 -8.96 3.11
CA GLY A 13 0.96 -7.52 3.18
C GLY A 13 0.87 -6.93 4.60
N TRP A 14 1.14 -7.72 5.63
CA TRP A 14 1.05 -7.28 7.02
C TRP A 14 2.05 -6.18 7.37
N ASP A 15 3.30 -6.29 6.92
CA ASP A 15 4.30 -5.24 7.10
C ASP A 15 3.86 -3.91 6.47
N SER A 16 3.37 -3.98 5.24
CA SER A 16 2.82 -2.82 4.53
C SER A 16 1.59 -2.24 5.23
N LEU A 17 0.75 -3.08 5.83
CA LEU A 17 -0.43 -2.66 6.59
C LEU A 17 -0.04 -1.90 7.85
N TYR A 18 0.90 -2.42 8.64
CA TYR A 18 1.35 -1.75 9.86
C TYR A 18 2.00 -0.39 9.56
N LYS A 19 2.83 -0.33 8.52
CA LYS A 19 3.41 0.94 8.03
C LYS A 19 2.31 1.93 7.61
N LEU A 20 1.28 1.44 6.90
CA LEU A 20 0.13 2.27 6.48
C LEU A 20 -0.62 2.85 7.68
N ILE A 21 -0.87 2.05 8.71
CA ILE A 21 -1.54 2.51 9.94
C ILE A 21 -0.73 3.61 10.62
N ILE A 22 0.59 3.42 10.78
CA ILE A 22 1.47 4.42 11.37
C ILE A 22 1.43 5.72 10.58
N ILE A 23 1.57 5.66 9.25
CA ILE A 23 1.50 6.82 8.37
C ILE A 23 0.13 7.50 8.48
N THR A 24 -0.95 6.74 8.56
CA THR A 24 -2.31 7.26 8.65
C THR A 24 -2.56 8.01 9.96
N VAL A 25 -2.10 7.46 11.08
CA VAL A 25 -2.18 8.15 12.38
C VAL A 25 -1.39 9.46 12.35
N HIS A 26 -0.23 9.45 11.70
CA HIS A 26 0.64 10.63 11.61
C HIS A 26 0.04 11.71 10.69
N ALA A 27 -0.48 11.32 9.53
CA ALA A 27 -0.97 12.25 8.51
C ALA A 27 -2.39 12.75 8.76
N PHE A 28 -3.25 11.90 9.34
CA PHE A 28 -4.70 12.16 9.47
C PHE A 28 -5.23 12.06 10.90
N GLY A 29 -4.41 11.64 11.87
CA GLY A 29 -4.83 11.47 13.27
C GLY A 29 -5.73 10.26 13.55
N VAL A 30 -6.00 9.43 12.55
CA VAL A 30 -6.97 8.32 12.62
C VAL A 30 -6.25 6.99 12.78
N TYR A 31 -6.59 6.25 13.82
CA TYR A 31 -6.21 4.85 13.99
C TYR A 31 -7.35 3.95 13.52
N VAL A 32 -7.01 2.98 12.69
CA VAL A 32 -7.91 1.90 12.27
C VAL A 32 -7.26 0.58 12.62
N ALA A 33 -8.02 -0.29 13.30
CA ALA A 33 -7.52 -1.60 13.69
C ALA A 33 -7.20 -2.45 12.45
N PRO A 34 -6.09 -3.21 12.43
CA PRO A 34 -5.62 -3.94 11.25
C PRO A 34 -6.68 -4.84 10.61
N GLU A 35 -7.48 -5.52 11.41
CA GLU A 35 -8.55 -6.43 10.99
C GLU A 35 -9.69 -5.74 10.23
N ASN A 36 -9.82 -4.44 10.35
CA ASN A 36 -10.85 -3.65 9.65
C ASN A 36 -10.37 -3.10 8.31
N ILE A 37 -9.09 -3.27 7.95
CA ILE A 37 -8.52 -2.74 6.72
C ILE A 37 -8.45 -3.84 5.67
N LEU A 38 -9.00 -3.58 4.48
CA LEU A 38 -8.91 -4.51 3.36
C LEU A 38 -7.45 -4.76 3.00
N THR A 39 -6.98 -5.96 3.33
CA THR A 39 -5.60 -6.39 3.07
C THR A 39 -5.61 -7.69 2.28
N TYR A 40 -4.94 -7.68 1.14
CA TYR A 40 -4.77 -8.84 0.30
C TYR A 40 -3.34 -8.87 -0.25
N GLY A 41 -2.62 -9.93 0.05
CA GLY A 41 -1.22 -10.10 -0.31
C GLY A 41 -1.00 -10.59 -1.74
N ILE A 42 0.21 -11.06 -2.01
CA ILE A 42 0.65 -11.57 -3.31
C ILE A 42 0.82 -13.10 -3.33
N SER A 43 0.50 -13.78 -2.24
CA SER A 43 0.66 -15.24 -2.09
C SER A 43 -0.14 -16.08 -3.10
N THR A 44 -1.24 -15.54 -3.64
CA THR A 44 -2.09 -16.19 -4.64
C THR A 44 -1.73 -15.85 -6.09
N MET A 45 -0.74 -14.98 -6.29
CA MET A 45 -0.27 -14.59 -7.62
C MET A 45 0.44 -15.74 -8.32
N ASN A 46 0.27 -15.84 -9.63
CA ASN A 46 0.93 -16.83 -10.45
C ASN A 46 1.40 -16.27 -11.80
N ASP A 47 2.04 -17.12 -12.60
CA ASP A 47 2.62 -16.74 -13.90
C ASP A 47 1.58 -16.17 -14.89
N ALA A 48 0.31 -16.60 -14.80
CA ALA A 48 -0.73 -16.06 -15.67
C ALA A 48 -1.04 -14.59 -15.33
N ASP A 49 -1.02 -14.23 -14.04
CA ASP A 49 -1.22 -12.86 -13.60
C ASP A 49 -0.05 -11.96 -14.02
N ILE A 50 1.17 -12.50 -13.95
CA ILE A 50 2.39 -11.79 -14.36
C ILE A 50 2.38 -11.56 -15.87
N ARG A 51 2.07 -12.60 -16.67
CA ARG A 51 1.94 -12.47 -18.14
C ARG A 51 0.89 -11.45 -18.52
N PHE A 52 -0.28 -11.51 -17.91
CA PHE A 52 -1.35 -10.50 -18.13
C PHE A 52 -0.87 -9.08 -17.86
N ALA A 53 -0.14 -8.88 -16.75
CA ALA A 53 0.41 -7.56 -16.43
C ALA A 53 1.42 -7.09 -17.50
N GLN A 54 2.31 -7.98 -17.96
CA GLN A 54 3.29 -7.69 -18.99
C GLN A 54 2.64 -7.36 -20.34
N GLU A 55 1.63 -8.11 -20.77
CA GLU A 55 0.85 -7.85 -22.00
C GLU A 55 0.15 -6.47 -21.96
N LYS A 56 -0.20 -6.00 -20.78
CA LYS A 56 -0.80 -4.66 -20.58
C LYS A 56 0.25 -3.57 -20.29
N ASP A 57 1.55 -3.87 -20.46
CA ASP A 57 2.66 -2.97 -20.12
C ASP A 57 2.56 -2.43 -18.69
N ARG A 58 2.32 -3.35 -17.74
CA ARG A 58 2.17 -3.06 -16.31
C ARG A 58 3.04 -3.97 -15.48
N ARG A 59 3.27 -3.57 -14.23
CA ARG A 59 3.86 -4.41 -13.18
C ARG A 59 2.87 -4.58 -12.04
N ILE A 60 2.90 -5.76 -11.42
CA ILE A 60 2.16 -5.99 -10.18
C ILE A 60 3.05 -5.54 -9.02
N LYS A 61 2.54 -4.66 -8.19
CA LYS A 61 3.18 -4.20 -6.96
C LYS A 61 2.20 -4.31 -5.81
N LEU A 62 2.66 -4.76 -4.65
CA LEU A 62 1.87 -4.67 -3.41
C LEU A 62 1.91 -3.23 -2.93
N VAL A 63 0.75 -2.60 -2.83
CA VAL A 63 0.64 -1.16 -2.54
C VAL A 63 -0.26 -0.94 -1.34
N ALA A 64 0.30 -0.32 -0.32
CA ALA A 64 -0.45 0.26 0.79
C ALA A 64 -0.96 1.65 0.37
N HIS A 65 -2.26 1.86 0.49
CA HIS A 65 -2.92 3.08 0.03
C HIS A 65 -3.80 3.67 1.12
N VAL A 66 -3.67 4.96 1.33
CA VAL A 66 -4.60 5.76 2.13
C VAL A 66 -4.99 7.01 1.34
N GLU A 67 -6.27 7.32 1.31
CA GLU A 67 -6.80 8.50 0.65
C GLU A 67 -7.92 9.13 1.47
N LYS A 68 -7.86 10.46 1.62
CA LYS A 68 -8.95 11.25 2.17
C LYS A 68 -9.77 11.82 1.04
N ILE A 69 -11.06 11.50 1.02
CA ILE A 69 -12.05 12.05 0.07
C ILE A 69 -13.13 12.72 0.92
N ASP A 70 -13.20 14.04 0.85
CA ASP A 70 -14.04 14.88 1.71
C ASP A 70 -13.74 14.63 3.20
N ASP A 71 -14.70 14.12 3.96
CA ASP A 71 -14.57 13.74 5.37
C ASP A 71 -14.30 12.24 5.57
N ARG A 72 -14.18 11.46 4.49
CA ARG A 72 -13.99 10.01 4.52
C ARG A 72 -12.53 9.63 4.29
N LEU A 73 -12.11 8.58 4.97
CA LEU A 73 -10.78 8.00 4.87
C LEU A 73 -10.89 6.56 4.37
N ILE A 74 -10.23 6.27 3.26
CA ILE A 74 -10.16 4.93 2.65
C ILE A 74 -8.76 4.39 2.84
N MET A 75 -8.66 3.14 3.29
CA MET A 75 -7.38 2.44 3.48
C MET A 75 -7.45 1.03 2.90
N CYS A 76 -6.39 0.62 2.20
CA CYS A 76 -6.25 -0.77 1.76
C CYS A 76 -4.78 -1.13 1.48
N VAL A 77 -4.48 -2.42 1.52
CA VAL A 77 -3.22 -2.99 1.04
C VAL A 77 -3.54 -4.06 0.01
N LEU A 78 -3.24 -3.78 -1.25
CA LEU A 78 -3.63 -4.63 -2.37
C LEU A 78 -2.52 -4.72 -3.42
N PRO A 79 -2.39 -5.88 -4.11
CA PRO A 79 -1.64 -5.93 -5.36
C PRO A 79 -2.29 -5.03 -6.40
N GLN A 80 -1.49 -4.19 -7.04
CA GLN A 80 -1.98 -3.25 -8.05
C GLN A 80 -1.22 -3.41 -9.36
N LEU A 81 -1.94 -3.27 -10.47
CA LEU A 81 -1.38 -3.20 -11.82
C LEU A 81 -0.88 -1.78 -12.10
N ILE A 82 0.43 -1.58 -11.95
CA ILE A 82 1.07 -0.28 -12.05
C ILE A 82 1.58 -0.04 -13.46
N SER A 83 1.17 1.07 -14.08
CA SER A 83 1.65 1.51 -15.39
C SER A 83 2.99 2.24 -15.31
N ARG A 84 3.76 2.26 -16.41
CA ARG A 84 5.11 2.85 -16.51
C ARG A 84 5.20 4.32 -16.09
N ASN A 85 4.13 5.07 -16.27
CA ASN A 85 4.09 6.50 -15.91
C ASN A 85 3.89 6.78 -14.41
N LYS A 86 3.84 5.74 -13.58
CA LYS A 86 3.73 5.87 -12.12
C LYS A 86 5.12 5.76 -11.47
N TYR A 87 5.43 6.62 -10.52
CA TYR A 87 6.70 6.63 -9.80
C TYR A 87 7.09 5.28 -9.21
N ILE A 88 6.11 4.58 -8.62
CA ILE A 88 6.33 3.28 -7.97
C ILE A 88 6.57 2.14 -8.97
N TYR A 89 6.44 2.36 -10.29
CA TYR A 89 6.70 1.32 -11.30
C TYR A 89 8.14 0.81 -11.27
N SER A 90 9.10 1.70 -11.06
CA SER A 90 10.55 1.42 -11.06
C SER A 90 11.12 1.03 -9.70
N VAL A 91 10.28 0.97 -8.65
CA VAL A 91 10.73 0.52 -7.33
C VAL A 91 10.92 -1.00 -7.37
N GLU A 92 12.14 -1.46 -7.13
CA GLU A 92 12.53 -2.89 -7.20
C GLU A 92 13.42 -3.27 -6.01
N ASP A 93 13.62 -4.55 -5.83
CA ASP A 93 14.50 -5.16 -4.84
C ASP A 93 14.22 -4.65 -3.41
N GLU A 94 15.26 -4.27 -2.67
CA GLU A 94 15.18 -3.75 -1.30
C GLU A 94 14.71 -2.28 -1.21
N PHE A 95 14.38 -1.66 -2.35
CA PHE A 95 13.94 -0.27 -2.34
C PHE A 95 12.46 -0.13 -2.02
N ASN A 96 12.15 0.91 -1.26
CA ASN A 96 10.80 1.34 -0.96
C ASN A 96 10.51 2.68 -1.62
N GLY A 97 9.25 2.88 -2.03
CA GLY A 97 8.77 4.12 -2.60
C GLY A 97 7.49 4.58 -1.94
N VAL A 98 7.44 5.85 -1.55
CA VAL A 98 6.22 6.48 -1.01
C VAL A 98 5.86 7.67 -1.88
N VAL A 99 4.64 7.67 -2.41
CA VAL A 99 4.08 8.80 -3.15
C VAL A 99 3.11 9.54 -2.26
N ILE A 100 3.38 10.81 -2.03
CA ILE A 100 2.51 11.71 -1.27
C ILE A 100 1.88 12.70 -2.24
N LYS A 101 0.56 12.82 -2.19
CA LYS A 101 -0.21 13.85 -2.89
C LYS A 101 -0.80 14.80 -1.87
N GLY A 102 -0.51 16.08 -2.01
CA GLY A 102 -1.04 17.11 -1.14
C GLY A 102 -1.98 18.07 -1.87
N LEU A 103 -2.61 18.95 -1.09
CA LEU A 103 -3.57 19.91 -1.63
C LEU A 103 -2.89 20.97 -2.52
N PHE A 104 -1.69 21.39 -2.14
CA PHE A 104 -0.99 22.52 -2.75
C PHE A 104 0.19 22.10 -3.66
N TYR A 105 0.46 20.81 -3.79
CA TYR A 105 1.46 20.26 -4.69
C TYR A 105 0.92 18.99 -5.34
N ASP A 106 1.34 18.68 -6.55
CA ASP A 106 0.82 17.50 -7.27
C ASP A 106 1.27 16.22 -6.57
N LYS A 107 2.55 15.91 -6.60
CA LYS A 107 3.09 14.67 -6.00
C LYS A 107 4.53 14.86 -5.56
N GLN A 108 4.84 14.26 -4.43
CA GLN A 108 6.20 14.02 -3.98
C GLN A 108 6.46 12.52 -3.98
N PHE A 109 7.65 12.13 -4.39
CA PHE A 109 8.09 10.74 -4.38
C PHE A 109 9.33 10.61 -3.51
N MET A 110 9.20 9.86 -2.43
CA MET A 110 10.31 9.48 -1.58
C MET A 110 10.74 8.06 -1.93
N PHE A 111 12.02 7.88 -2.17
CA PHE A 111 12.61 6.62 -2.60
C PHE A 111 13.88 6.36 -1.81
N GLY A 112 14.06 5.12 -1.33
CA GLY A 112 15.23 4.73 -0.57
C GLY A 112 15.24 3.25 -0.23
N ARG A 113 16.36 2.80 0.31
CA ARG A 113 16.51 1.43 0.79
C ARG A 113 15.69 1.23 2.06
N GLY A 114 14.81 0.22 2.05
CA GLY A 114 13.97 -0.14 3.19
C GLY A 114 14.61 -1.20 4.10
N ALA A 115 15.65 -1.92 3.61
CA ALA A 115 16.32 -2.98 4.35
C ALA A 115 17.84 -2.89 4.20
N GLY A 116 18.56 -3.52 5.14
CA GLY A 116 20.01 -3.59 5.18
C GLY A 116 20.61 -2.89 6.41
N GLY A 117 21.83 -3.32 6.79
CA GLY A 117 22.50 -2.84 8.00
C GLY A 117 22.74 -1.33 8.02
N HIS A 118 23.20 -0.75 6.92
CA HIS A 118 23.45 0.69 6.85
C HIS A 118 22.16 1.54 6.91
N PRO A 119 21.10 1.26 6.14
CA PRO A 119 19.85 2.00 6.26
C PRO A 119 19.23 1.90 7.65
N THR A 120 19.21 0.70 8.25
CA THR A 120 18.69 0.48 9.59
C THR A 120 19.53 1.21 10.63
N GLY A 121 20.85 1.12 10.55
CA GLY A 121 21.76 1.83 11.47
C GLY A 121 21.61 3.34 11.36
N SER A 122 21.42 3.88 10.15
CA SER A 122 21.15 5.31 9.93
C SER A 122 19.84 5.75 10.58
N ALA A 123 18.77 4.94 10.47
CA ALA A 123 17.49 5.24 11.11
C ALA A 123 17.61 5.26 12.64
N VAL A 124 18.27 4.27 13.22
CA VAL A 124 18.53 4.21 14.67
C VAL A 124 19.33 5.41 15.15
N LEU A 125 20.40 5.78 14.41
CA LEU A 125 21.23 6.94 14.76
C LEU A 125 20.43 8.25 14.69
N SER A 126 19.54 8.36 13.69
CA SER A 126 18.62 9.50 13.57
C SER A 126 17.73 9.64 14.79
N ASP A 127 17.13 8.54 15.26
CA ASP A 127 16.26 8.53 16.44
C ASP A 127 17.03 8.86 17.72
N ILE A 128 18.24 8.29 17.91
CA ILE A 128 19.12 8.63 19.03
C ILE A 128 19.45 10.14 19.02
N THR A 129 19.79 10.68 17.87
CA THR A 129 20.11 12.10 17.72
C THR A 129 18.89 12.97 18.05
N ALA A 130 17.72 12.61 17.55
CA ALA A 130 16.47 13.31 17.85
C ALA A 130 16.21 13.32 19.38
N CYS A 131 16.37 12.18 20.05
CA CYS A 131 16.25 12.09 21.52
C CYS A 131 17.27 12.97 22.25
N ALA A 132 18.53 13.05 21.76
CA ALA A 132 19.56 13.89 22.35
C ALA A 132 19.21 15.41 22.28
N TYR A 133 18.43 15.82 21.30
CA TYR A 133 17.89 17.17 21.18
C TYR A 133 16.51 17.34 21.84
N ASN A 134 16.10 16.41 22.72
CA ASN A 134 14.80 16.41 23.41
C ASN A 134 13.59 16.39 22.46
N TYR A 135 13.77 15.92 21.23
CA TYR A 135 12.64 15.72 20.34
C TYR A 135 11.74 14.62 20.88
N ARG A 136 10.45 14.95 20.98
CA ARG A 136 9.41 13.98 21.32
C ARG A 136 8.50 13.79 20.14
N TYR A 137 8.29 12.51 19.77
CA TYR A 137 7.36 12.17 18.72
C TYR A 137 5.93 12.38 19.21
N GLU A 138 5.19 13.21 18.51
CA GLU A 138 3.81 13.53 18.84
C GLU A 138 2.91 13.31 17.62
N TYR A 139 1.80 12.60 17.83
CA TYR A 139 0.76 12.46 16.82
C TYR A 139 -0.18 13.67 16.85
N LYS A 140 0.31 14.84 16.45
CA LYS A 140 -0.40 16.14 16.58
C LYS A 140 -1.77 16.13 15.94
N LYS A 141 -1.92 15.41 14.80
CA LYS A 141 -3.19 15.31 14.08
C LYS A 141 -4.31 14.63 14.87
N ARG A 142 -4.00 13.83 15.88
CA ARG A 142 -5.02 13.23 16.75
C ARG A 142 -5.78 14.24 17.59
N ASN A 143 -5.23 15.42 17.76
CA ASN A 143 -5.81 16.51 18.52
C ASN A 143 -6.63 17.48 17.65
N ASP A 144 -6.72 17.24 16.34
CA ASP A 144 -7.55 18.06 15.45
C ASP A 144 -9.03 17.89 15.84
N SER A 145 -9.78 18.98 15.81
CA SER A 145 -11.19 19.01 16.21
C SER A 145 -12.11 18.18 15.31
N VAL A 146 -11.70 17.97 14.06
CA VAL A 146 -12.44 17.19 13.07
C VAL A 146 -11.49 16.21 12.39
N LEU A 147 -11.68 14.93 12.69
CA LEU A 147 -10.96 13.84 12.06
C LEU A 147 -11.80 13.21 10.94
N PRO A 148 -11.17 12.77 9.83
CA PRO A 148 -11.89 12.04 8.80
C PRO A 148 -12.39 10.70 9.34
N LYS A 149 -13.53 10.24 8.82
CA LYS A 149 -14.14 8.96 9.22
C LYS A 149 -13.67 7.85 8.30
N TYR A 150 -13.13 6.80 8.87
CA TYR A 150 -12.82 5.59 8.10
C TYR A 150 -14.07 4.99 7.48
N THR A 151 -13.98 4.55 6.24
CA THR A 151 -15.06 3.88 5.51
C THR A 151 -14.54 2.74 4.64
N THR A 152 -15.33 1.69 4.54
CA THR A 152 -15.13 0.59 3.58
C THR A 152 -15.92 0.78 2.28
N GLU A 153 -16.75 1.81 2.20
CA GLU A 153 -17.54 2.13 1.01
C GLU A 153 -16.66 2.71 -0.08
N HIS A 154 -16.16 1.83 -0.94
CA HIS A 154 -15.31 2.22 -2.06
C HIS A 154 -15.51 1.29 -3.25
N THR A 155 -15.36 1.84 -4.46
CA THR A 155 -15.45 1.08 -5.70
C THR A 155 -14.07 0.87 -6.28
N PHE A 156 -13.68 -0.38 -6.46
CA PHE A 156 -12.42 -0.76 -7.09
C PHE A 156 -12.62 -1.17 -8.54
N ARG A 157 -11.63 -0.88 -9.37
CA ARG A 157 -11.44 -1.57 -10.64
C ARG A 157 -10.52 -2.75 -10.37
N ILE A 158 -11.04 -3.97 -10.46
CA ILE A 158 -10.30 -5.19 -10.16
C ILE A 158 -9.97 -5.98 -11.43
N TYR A 159 -8.84 -6.66 -11.42
CA TYR A 159 -8.53 -7.81 -12.25
C TYR A 159 -8.94 -9.06 -11.46
N PHE A 160 -9.73 -9.91 -12.09
CA PHE A 160 -10.22 -11.13 -11.47
C PHE A 160 -10.01 -12.31 -12.42
N ARG A 161 -9.23 -13.28 -11.96
CA ARG A 161 -9.00 -14.54 -12.69
C ARG A 161 -9.92 -15.62 -12.16
N TYR A 162 -10.58 -16.32 -13.04
CA TYR A 162 -11.50 -17.41 -12.72
C TYR A 162 -11.30 -18.61 -13.66
N LYS A 163 -11.63 -19.81 -13.20
CA LYS A 163 -11.51 -21.06 -13.97
C LYS A 163 -12.86 -21.56 -14.49
N SER A 164 -13.96 -21.16 -13.86
CA SER A 164 -15.31 -21.60 -14.24
C SER A 164 -16.33 -20.48 -14.15
N ALA A 165 -17.46 -20.66 -14.83
CA ALA A 165 -18.58 -19.72 -14.79
C ALA A 165 -19.14 -19.54 -13.36
N GLU A 166 -19.13 -20.60 -12.56
CA GLU A 166 -19.56 -20.54 -11.15
C GLU A 166 -18.68 -19.59 -10.36
N GLN A 167 -17.34 -19.68 -10.51
CA GLN A 167 -16.41 -18.77 -9.85
C GLN A 167 -16.62 -17.32 -10.27
N ARG A 168 -16.88 -17.09 -11.57
CA ARG A 168 -17.20 -15.75 -12.06
C ARG A 168 -18.44 -15.16 -11.38
N ASN A 169 -19.45 -15.99 -11.14
CA ASN A 169 -20.73 -15.57 -10.58
C ASN A 169 -20.70 -15.34 -9.05
N LEU A 170 -19.60 -15.69 -8.37
CA LEU A 170 -19.42 -15.38 -6.93
C LEU A 170 -19.31 -13.88 -6.65
N LEU A 171 -18.95 -13.08 -7.64
CA LEU A 171 -18.81 -11.64 -7.49
C LEU A 171 -19.87 -10.89 -8.31
N ASN A 172 -20.56 -9.96 -7.65
CA ASN A 172 -21.48 -9.04 -8.29
C ASN A 172 -20.72 -7.82 -8.81
N PHE A 173 -20.37 -7.85 -10.10
CA PHE A 173 -19.71 -6.71 -10.74
C PHE A 173 -20.73 -5.66 -11.18
N THR A 174 -20.50 -4.40 -10.83
CA THR A 174 -21.32 -3.29 -11.36
C THR A 174 -21.10 -3.07 -12.85
N LYS A 175 -19.89 -3.39 -13.36
CA LYS A 175 -19.53 -3.30 -14.77
C LYS A 175 -18.35 -4.18 -15.11
N ILE A 176 -18.46 -5.03 -16.13
CA ILE A 176 -17.34 -5.74 -16.74
C ILE A 176 -16.81 -4.90 -17.88
N ARG A 177 -15.51 -4.56 -17.87
CA ARG A 177 -14.88 -3.74 -18.91
C ARG A 177 -14.23 -4.57 -19.99
N GLU A 178 -13.55 -5.63 -19.62
CA GLU A 178 -12.82 -6.51 -20.51
C GLU A 178 -12.90 -7.95 -19.98
N GLN A 179 -12.97 -8.90 -20.88
CA GLN A 179 -12.96 -10.33 -20.55
C GLN A 179 -12.04 -11.03 -21.53
N TYR A 180 -11.17 -11.90 -21.02
CA TYR A 180 -10.24 -12.71 -21.78
C TYR A 180 -10.48 -14.18 -21.50
N THR A 181 -10.32 -14.98 -22.51
CA THR A 181 -10.21 -16.45 -22.41
C THR A 181 -8.80 -16.82 -22.82
N SER A 182 -8.08 -17.54 -21.97
CA SER A 182 -6.78 -18.13 -22.29
C SER A 182 -6.96 -19.57 -22.74
#